data_07ac5966228ddf6933e0de243b6cb850
#
_entry.id   07ac5966228ddf6933e0de243b6cb850
#
_cell.length_a   1.000
_cell.length_b   1.000
_cell.length_c   1.000
_cell.angle_alpha   90.00
_cell.angle_beta   90.00
_cell.angle_gamma   90.00
#
_symmetry.space_group_name_H-M   'P 1'
#
loop_
_entity.id
_entity.type
_entity.pdbx_description
1 polymer ?
#
loop_
_entity_poly.entity_id
_entity_poly.type
_entity_poly.pdbx_seq_one_letter_code
_entity_poly.pdbx_strand_id
1 'polypeptide(L)'
;ASRGLGDVYKRQEIITTPQGIEAPTKLLDTGQLNGRLPSAGLASYSKLDEQTATRWVKSNITTGENNFKWVMTAKHKTNRFRYYMTKPGWNPNAPLTMDEMELIGIVGQPIGQDLPPGQGFMVNDTETHRIKIPADRKGYHVIYAVWDINDTINSFYQAIDVNVQ
;
A
#
# COMPACT_ATOMS: atom_id res chain seq x y z
N ALA A 1 -7.23 -21.63 -13.38
CA ALA A 1 -8.47 -22.33 -13.60
C ALA A 1 -9.66 -21.47 -13.15
N SER A 2 -10.75 -21.60 -13.84
CA SER A 2 -11.99 -20.91 -13.44
C SER A 2 -12.45 -21.44 -12.09
N ARG A 3 -12.88 -20.55 -11.23
CA ARG A 3 -13.44 -20.86 -9.91
C ARG A 3 -14.96 -20.70 -9.92
N GLY A 4 -15.56 -20.76 -11.09
CA GLY A 4 -16.96 -20.54 -11.31
C GLY A 4 -17.29 -19.06 -11.47
N LEU A 5 -18.53 -18.71 -11.26
CA LEU A 5 -18.98 -17.33 -11.38
C LEU A 5 -18.26 -16.47 -10.34
N GLY A 6 -17.60 -15.43 -10.79
CA GLY A 6 -16.93 -14.52 -9.89
C GLY A 6 -15.64 -15.07 -9.31
N ASP A 7 -14.72 -15.50 -10.15
CA ASP A 7 -13.36 -15.82 -9.71
C ASP A 7 -12.84 -14.68 -8.82
N VAL A 8 -12.29 -15.05 -7.65
CA VAL A 8 -11.81 -14.11 -6.66
C VAL A 8 -10.29 -14.21 -6.58
N TYR A 9 -9.63 -13.05 -6.64
CA TYR A 9 -8.18 -12.95 -6.65
C TYR A 9 -7.71 -12.03 -5.53
N LYS A 10 -6.45 -12.18 -5.14
CA LYS A 10 -5.75 -11.10 -4.43
C LYS A 10 -5.64 -9.91 -5.36
N ARG A 11 -5.68 -8.71 -4.78
CA ARG A 11 -5.65 -7.46 -5.56
C ARG A 11 -4.45 -7.41 -6.51
N GLN A 12 -3.29 -7.87 -6.04
CA GLN A 12 -2.07 -7.87 -6.85
C GLN A 12 -2.07 -8.88 -8.00
N GLU A 13 -2.94 -9.91 -7.93
CA GLU A 13 -2.96 -10.98 -8.94
C GLU A 13 -3.65 -10.58 -10.25
N ILE A 14 -4.43 -9.50 -10.24
CA ILE A 14 -5.15 -9.06 -11.44
C ILE A 14 -4.33 -8.16 -12.34
N ILE A 15 -3.11 -7.82 -11.92
CA ILE A 15 -2.20 -6.99 -12.69
C ILE A 15 -0.87 -7.73 -12.87
N THR A 16 -0.21 -7.49 -14.01
CA THR A 16 1.07 -8.11 -14.33
C THR A 16 2.25 -7.20 -14.01
N THR A 17 2.00 -5.94 -13.74
CA THR A 17 3.03 -4.91 -13.53
C THR A 17 2.77 -4.10 -12.27
N PRO A 18 2.76 -4.72 -11.06
CA PRO A 18 2.53 -3.98 -9.82
C PRO A 18 3.59 -2.88 -9.60
N GLN A 19 4.79 -3.06 -10.13
CA GLN A 19 5.86 -2.06 -10.13
C GLN A 19 5.52 -0.82 -10.96
N GLY A 20 4.47 -0.85 -11.76
CA GLY A 20 4.02 0.28 -12.56
C GLY A 20 3.07 1.23 -11.82
N ILE A 21 2.68 0.92 -10.59
CA ILE A 21 1.80 1.79 -9.81
C ILE A 21 2.66 2.87 -9.17
N GLU A 22 3.03 3.83 -10.00
CA GLU A 22 3.90 4.95 -9.67
C GLU A 22 3.21 6.26 -10.03
N ALA A 23 3.20 7.21 -9.10
CA ALA A 23 2.59 8.52 -9.32
C ALA A 23 3.18 9.53 -8.36
N PRO A 24 3.06 10.85 -8.65
CA PRO A 24 3.60 11.89 -7.78
C PRO A 24 3.15 11.75 -6.33
N THR A 25 4.11 11.80 -5.42
CA THR A 25 3.87 11.68 -3.98
C THR A 25 2.85 12.71 -3.48
N LYS A 26 2.88 13.91 -4.03
CA LYS A 26 1.96 14.98 -3.63
C LYS A 26 0.49 14.65 -3.85
N LEU A 27 0.17 13.73 -4.77
CA LEU A 27 -1.23 13.35 -5.01
C LEU A 27 -1.82 12.64 -3.79
N LEU A 28 -1.01 11.83 -3.10
CA LEU A 28 -1.42 11.22 -1.85
C LEU A 28 -1.58 12.27 -0.76
N ASP A 29 -0.55 13.11 -0.58
CA ASP A 29 -0.48 14.06 0.53
C ASP A 29 -1.52 15.18 0.43
N THR A 30 -2.05 15.46 -0.75
CA THR A 30 -3.09 16.48 -0.98
C THR A 30 -4.49 15.90 -1.09
N GLY A 31 -4.67 14.59 -0.85
CA GLY A 31 -5.97 13.94 -0.89
C GLY A 31 -6.51 13.65 -2.28
N GLN A 32 -5.75 13.91 -3.33
CA GLN A 32 -6.20 13.68 -4.72
C GLN A 32 -6.35 12.20 -5.06
N LEU A 33 -5.74 11.31 -4.28
CA LEU A 33 -5.88 9.87 -4.48
C LEU A 33 -7.06 9.26 -3.70
N ASN A 34 -7.78 10.03 -2.89
CA ASN A 34 -8.92 9.50 -2.15
C ASN A 34 -9.95 8.88 -3.11
N GLY A 35 -10.38 7.65 -2.79
CA GLY A 35 -11.24 6.85 -3.67
C GLY A 35 -10.47 6.08 -4.74
N ARG A 36 -9.19 6.36 -4.94
CA ARG A 36 -8.34 5.75 -5.98
C ARG A 36 -6.97 5.36 -5.42
N LEU A 37 -6.90 5.01 -4.13
CA LEU A 37 -5.63 4.69 -3.48
C LEU A 37 -4.90 3.52 -4.15
N PRO A 38 -5.54 2.36 -4.41
CA PRO A 38 -4.81 1.21 -4.96
C PRO A 38 -4.23 1.44 -6.35
N SER A 39 -4.93 2.20 -7.19
CA SER A 39 -4.46 2.50 -8.55
C SER A 39 -3.50 3.68 -8.60
N ALA A 40 -3.36 4.43 -7.50
CA ALA A 40 -2.68 5.73 -7.48
C ALA A 40 -3.24 6.70 -8.54
N GLY A 41 -4.53 6.59 -8.84
CA GLY A 41 -5.21 7.41 -9.83
C GLY A 41 -4.87 7.08 -11.28
N LEU A 42 -4.12 6.01 -11.54
CA LEU A 42 -3.73 5.60 -12.89
C LEU A 42 -4.87 4.84 -13.56
N ALA A 43 -5.35 5.35 -14.70
CA ALA A 43 -6.52 4.79 -15.39
C ALA A 43 -6.34 3.32 -15.76
N SER A 44 -5.14 2.91 -16.16
CA SER A 44 -4.85 1.52 -16.53
C SER A 44 -4.94 0.55 -15.36
N TYR A 45 -4.92 1.04 -14.13
CA TYR A 45 -5.01 0.23 -12.92
C TYR A 45 -6.31 0.46 -12.14
N SER A 46 -7.28 1.16 -12.73
CA SER A 46 -8.51 1.57 -12.04
C SER A 46 -9.32 0.41 -11.47
N LYS A 47 -9.18 -0.79 -12.02
CA LYS A 47 -9.85 -1.98 -11.51
C LYS A 47 -9.43 -2.32 -10.07
N LEU A 48 -8.23 -1.94 -9.67
CA LEU A 48 -7.75 -2.12 -8.31
C LEU A 48 -8.54 -1.31 -7.29
N ASP A 49 -9.28 -0.29 -7.73
CA ASP A 49 -10.05 0.58 -6.85
C ASP A 49 -11.41 0.00 -6.48
N GLU A 50 -11.82 -1.10 -7.12
CA GLU A 50 -13.03 -1.82 -6.72
C GLU A 50 -12.89 -2.24 -5.26
N GLN A 51 -13.92 -1.93 -4.46
CA GLN A 51 -13.85 -2.16 -3.03
C GLN A 51 -15.20 -2.61 -2.48
N THR A 52 -15.25 -3.86 -2.05
CA THR A 52 -16.33 -4.43 -1.24
C THR A 52 -15.74 -5.35 -0.20
N ALA A 53 -16.54 -5.75 0.77
CA ALA A 53 -16.10 -6.68 1.82
C ALA A 53 -15.62 -8.04 1.27
N THR A 54 -16.03 -8.41 0.04
CA THR A 54 -15.77 -9.74 -0.53
C THR A 54 -15.01 -9.71 -1.86
N ARG A 55 -14.73 -8.52 -2.41
CA ARG A 55 -14.14 -8.42 -3.74
C ARG A 55 -12.76 -9.06 -3.85
N TRP A 56 -11.94 -8.94 -2.83
CA TRP A 56 -10.55 -9.37 -2.86
C TRP A 56 -10.28 -10.53 -1.91
N VAL A 57 -9.42 -11.44 -2.33
CA VAL A 57 -8.88 -12.49 -1.44
C VAL A 57 -7.92 -11.86 -0.45
N LYS A 58 -8.03 -12.26 0.81
CA LYS A 58 -7.25 -11.70 1.91
C LYS A 58 -6.17 -12.68 2.35
N SER A 59 -5.00 -12.13 2.71
CA SER A 59 -3.94 -12.90 3.34
C SER A 59 -4.15 -12.87 4.85
N ASN A 60 -3.98 -14.01 5.50
CA ASN A 60 -4.07 -14.09 6.96
C ASN A 60 -2.82 -13.53 7.60
N ILE A 61 -3.00 -12.63 8.56
CA ILE A 61 -1.92 -12.09 9.40
C ILE A 61 -2.35 -12.09 10.86
N THR A 62 -1.43 -11.80 11.75
CA THR A 62 -1.71 -11.65 13.18
C THR A 62 -1.41 -10.23 13.63
N THR A 63 -1.95 -9.80 14.77
CA THR A 63 -1.52 -8.58 15.43
C THR A 63 -0.08 -8.71 15.89
N GLY A 64 0.56 -7.58 16.19
CA GLY A 64 1.98 -7.56 16.55
C GLY A 64 2.86 -7.50 15.32
N GLU A 65 4.11 -7.88 15.46
CA GLU A 65 5.09 -7.72 14.40
C GLU A 65 4.85 -8.66 13.23
N ASN A 66 4.83 -8.09 12.03
CA ASN A 66 4.77 -8.80 10.76
C ASN A 66 5.86 -8.26 9.85
N ASN A 67 6.37 -9.11 8.96
CA ASN A 67 7.37 -8.74 7.98
C ASN A 67 6.71 -8.43 6.64
N PHE A 68 7.05 -7.26 6.08
CA PHE A 68 6.63 -6.86 4.74
C PHE A 68 7.85 -6.81 3.84
N LYS A 69 7.75 -7.47 2.69
CA LYS A 69 8.89 -7.65 1.80
C LYS A 69 8.63 -6.98 0.47
N TRP A 70 9.56 -6.12 0.06
CA TRP A 70 9.60 -5.53 -1.28
C TRP A 70 10.72 -6.18 -2.06
N VAL A 71 10.41 -6.64 -3.27
CA VAL A 71 11.40 -7.11 -4.23
C VAL A 71 11.52 -6.03 -5.31
N MET A 72 12.70 -5.46 -5.44
CA MET A 72 12.92 -4.32 -6.32
C MET A 72 13.16 -4.76 -7.76
N THR A 73 12.41 -4.20 -8.70
CA THR A 73 12.69 -4.33 -10.14
C THR A 73 13.62 -3.22 -10.60
N ALA A 74 13.61 -2.08 -9.91
CA ALA A 74 14.55 -0.99 -10.08
C ALA A 74 14.81 -0.37 -8.70
N LYS A 75 16.06 0.02 -8.46
CA LYS A 75 16.45 0.61 -7.17
C LYS A 75 16.51 2.12 -7.29
N HIS A 76 15.98 2.81 -6.27
CA HIS A 76 15.98 4.26 -6.18
C HIS A 76 16.49 4.71 -4.83
N LYS A 77 17.08 5.89 -4.80
CA LYS A 77 17.31 6.59 -3.53
C LYS A 77 15.98 6.96 -2.93
N THR A 78 15.87 6.80 -1.63
CA THR A 78 14.61 6.70 -0.92
C THR A 78 14.54 7.70 0.22
N ASN A 79 13.40 8.36 0.39
CA ASN A 79 13.09 9.10 1.62
C ASN A 79 12.59 8.17 2.71
N ARG A 80 11.58 7.36 2.40
CA ARG A 80 10.94 6.46 3.36
C ARG A 80 10.09 5.42 2.68
N PHE A 81 9.76 4.38 3.45
CA PHE A 81 8.58 3.55 3.22
C PHE A 81 7.58 3.88 4.33
N ARG A 82 6.33 4.10 3.97
CA ARG A 82 5.26 4.33 4.94
C ARG A 82 4.16 3.30 4.80
N TYR A 83 3.64 2.87 5.94
CA TYR A 83 2.61 1.83 6.02
C TYR A 83 1.39 2.39 6.73
N TYR A 84 0.25 2.29 6.07
CA TYR A 84 -1.05 2.65 6.61
C TYR A 84 -1.92 1.41 6.71
N MET A 85 -2.88 1.45 7.62
CA MET A 85 -3.85 0.39 7.77
C MET A 85 -5.21 1.01 8.03
N THR A 86 -6.26 0.42 7.48
CA THR A 86 -7.62 0.86 7.75
C THR A 86 -7.89 0.86 9.25
N LYS A 87 -8.64 1.85 9.71
CA LYS A 87 -9.01 2.02 11.12
C LYS A 87 -10.04 0.97 11.54
N PRO A 88 -10.17 0.67 12.86
CA PRO A 88 -11.31 -0.08 13.34
C PRO A 88 -12.61 0.62 12.93
N GLY A 89 -13.59 -0.17 12.47
CA GLY A 89 -14.88 0.38 12.06
C GLY A 89 -14.91 1.03 10.68
N TRP A 90 -13.86 0.88 9.87
CA TRP A 90 -13.87 1.39 8.50
C TRP A 90 -14.97 0.73 7.66
N ASN A 91 -15.36 1.37 6.55
CA ASN A 91 -16.37 0.83 5.65
C ASN A 91 -15.71 0.02 4.52
N PRO A 92 -15.76 -1.32 4.54
CA PRO A 92 -15.14 -2.13 3.49
C PRO A 92 -15.88 -2.09 2.15
N ASN A 93 -17.05 -1.49 2.09
CA ASN A 93 -17.88 -1.41 0.88
C ASN A 93 -17.86 -0.03 0.22
N ALA A 94 -16.91 0.81 0.59
CA ALA A 94 -16.71 2.13 -0.02
C ALA A 94 -15.27 2.23 -0.57
N PRO A 95 -15.04 3.06 -1.60
CA PRO A 95 -13.69 3.32 -2.09
C PRO A 95 -12.76 3.80 -0.96
N LEU A 96 -11.51 3.36 -1.02
CA LEU A 96 -10.54 3.66 0.04
C LEU A 96 -10.14 5.13 0.04
N THR A 97 -10.16 5.74 1.22
CA THR A 97 -9.71 7.12 1.45
C THR A 97 -8.73 7.16 2.61
N MET A 98 -7.89 8.18 2.63
CA MET A 98 -6.89 8.33 3.70
C MET A 98 -7.53 8.63 5.06
N ASP A 99 -8.74 9.16 5.10
CA ASP A 99 -9.48 9.37 6.36
C ASP A 99 -9.77 8.04 7.07
N GLU A 100 -9.87 6.95 6.31
CA GLU A 100 -10.10 5.61 6.85
C GLU A 100 -8.80 4.93 7.27
N MET A 101 -7.66 5.56 7.09
CA MET A 101 -6.34 4.98 7.30
C MET A 101 -5.64 5.56 8.52
N GLU A 102 -4.85 4.72 9.17
CA GLU A 102 -3.94 5.11 10.24
C GLU A 102 -2.51 4.74 9.83
N LEU A 103 -1.57 5.66 10.06
CA LEU A 103 -0.15 5.37 9.87
C LEU A 103 0.29 4.37 10.96
N ILE A 104 0.81 3.22 10.54
CA ILE A 104 1.24 2.16 11.47
C ILE A 104 2.75 1.93 11.48
N GLY A 105 3.49 2.51 10.54
CA GLY A 105 4.94 2.39 10.54
C GLY A 105 5.61 3.20 9.46
N ILE A 106 6.85 3.56 9.72
CA ILE A 106 7.74 4.26 8.77
C ILE A 106 9.11 3.62 8.86
N VAL A 107 9.73 3.42 7.70
CA VAL A 107 11.13 3.05 7.56
C VAL A 107 11.83 4.18 6.79
N GLY A 108 12.77 4.86 7.42
CA GLY A 108 13.47 6.00 6.85
C GLY A 108 13.06 7.33 7.47
N GLN A 109 13.01 8.38 6.66
CA GLN A 109 12.73 9.74 7.14
C GLN A 109 11.27 9.92 7.58
N PRO A 110 11.01 10.70 8.62
CA PRO A 110 9.64 11.09 8.96
C PRO A 110 8.96 11.79 7.80
N ILE A 111 7.62 11.68 7.72
CA ILE A 111 6.83 12.39 6.71
C ILE A 111 7.05 13.90 6.87
N GLY A 112 7.26 14.59 5.75
CA GLY A 112 7.53 16.02 5.73
C GLY A 112 9.00 16.39 5.98
N GLN A 113 9.87 15.41 6.18
CA GLN A 113 11.30 15.63 6.42
C GLN A 113 12.14 14.94 5.34
N ASP A 114 11.87 15.29 4.09
CA ASP A 114 12.62 14.75 2.96
C ASP A 114 14.06 15.23 2.98
N LEU A 115 14.98 14.33 2.59
CA LEU A 115 16.36 14.72 2.32
C LEU A 115 16.42 15.44 0.96
N PRO A 116 17.47 16.26 0.74
CA PRO A 116 17.69 16.85 -0.58
C PRO A 116 17.69 15.77 -1.68
N PRO A 117 17.17 16.07 -2.88
CA PRO A 117 17.10 15.09 -3.97
C PRO A 117 18.44 14.41 -4.24
N GLY A 118 18.41 13.09 -4.34
CA GLY A 118 19.60 12.27 -4.56
C GLY A 118 20.38 11.93 -3.30
N GLN A 119 20.00 12.44 -2.12
CA GLN A 119 20.68 12.18 -0.85
C GLN A 119 19.96 11.18 0.04
N GLY A 120 18.86 10.61 -0.39
CA GLY A 120 18.17 9.54 0.31
C GLY A 120 18.98 8.24 0.33
N PHE A 121 18.57 7.29 1.16
CA PHE A 121 19.25 6.00 1.20
C PHE A 121 18.91 5.16 -0.04
N MET A 122 19.90 4.40 -0.54
CA MET A 122 19.67 3.46 -1.63
C MET A 122 19.10 2.16 -1.05
N VAL A 123 18.02 1.69 -1.65
CA VAL A 123 17.43 0.40 -1.26
C VAL A 123 18.30 -0.77 -1.70
N ASN A 124 18.14 -1.91 -1.04
CA ASN A 124 18.70 -3.19 -1.46
C ASN A 124 17.80 -3.85 -2.50
N ASP A 125 18.26 -4.93 -3.13
CA ASP A 125 17.45 -5.71 -4.08
C ASP A 125 16.17 -6.23 -3.42
N THR A 126 16.22 -6.51 -2.14
CA THR A 126 15.08 -6.89 -1.33
C THR A 126 15.10 -6.08 -0.03
N GLU A 127 13.96 -5.48 0.29
CA GLU A 127 13.75 -4.78 1.56
C GLU A 127 12.75 -5.57 2.38
N THR A 128 13.07 -5.85 3.64
CA THR A 128 12.15 -6.48 4.58
C THR A 128 11.92 -5.55 5.75
N HIS A 129 10.68 -5.18 5.98
CA HIS A 129 10.31 -4.24 7.03
C HIS A 129 9.47 -4.94 8.09
N ARG A 130 9.83 -4.76 9.36
CA ARG A 130 9.06 -5.25 10.49
C ARG A 130 8.10 -4.15 10.93
N ILE A 131 6.82 -4.39 10.74
CA ILE A 131 5.76 -3.43 11.05
C ILE A 131 4.82 -4.04 12.08
N LYS A 132 4.52 -3.29 13.11
CA LYS A 132 3.62 -3.74 14.17
C LYS A 132 2.19 -3.46 13.78
N ILE A 133 1.40 -4.54 13.63
CA ILE A 133 -0.04 -4.43 13.43
C ILE A 133 -0.70 -4.14 14.77
N PRO A 134 -1.50 -3.06 14.89
CA PRO A 134 -2.13 -2.69 16.16
C PRO A 134 -3.01 -3.78 16.74
N ALA A 135 -3.01 -3.89 18.07
CA ALA A 135 -3.73 -4.94 18.78
C ALA A 135 -5.26 -4.84 18.66
N ASP A 136 -5.78 -3.68 18.28
CA ASP A 136 -7.22 -3.43 18.12
C ASP A 136 -7.75 -3.78 16.73
N ARG A 137 -6.90 -4.31 15.84
CA ARG A 137 -7.33 -4.75 14.51
C ARG A 137 -7.77 -6.20 14.53
N LYS A 138 -8.89 -6.47 13.84
CA LYS A 138 -9.42 -7.83 13.69
C LYS A 138 -10.24 -7.92 12.40
N GLY A 139 -10.15 -9.07 11.74
CA GLY A 139 -10.89 -9.30 10.50
C GLY A 139 -10.31 -8.55 9.32
N TYR A 140 -11.17 -8.19 8.36
CA TYR A 140 -10.74 -7.57 7.12
C TYR A 140 -10.22 -6.16 7.33
N HIS A 141 -9.01 -5.93 6.87
CA HIS A 141 -8.38 -4.61 6.77
C HIS A 141 -7.57 -4.50 5.49
N VAL A 142 -7.29 -3.29 5.06
CA VAL A 142 -6.37 -3.03 3.97
C VAL A 142 -5.13 -2.35 4.52
N ILE A 143 -3.96 -2.86 4.13
CA ILE A 143 -2.67 -2.21 4.39
C ILE A 143 -2.26 -1.50 3.11
N TYR A 144 -1.95 -0.22 3.22
CA TYR A 144 -1.50 0.61 2.10
C TYR A 144 -0.04 0.95 2.32
N ALA A 145 0.83 0.39 1.49
CA ALA A 145 2.27 0.56 1.59
C ALA A 145 2.74 1.52 0.50
N VAL A 146 3.51 2.52 0.89
CA VAL A 146 3.95 3.60 0.00
C VAL A 146 5.45 3.76 0.09
N TRP A 147 6.13 3.70 -1.05
CA TRP A 147 7.56 3.89 -1.15
C TRP A 147 7.83 5.28 -1.74
N ASP A 148 8.22 6.22 -0.88
CA ASP A 148 8.54 7.59 -1.27
C ASP A 148 9.95 7.67 -1.80
N ILE A 149 10.08 7.94 -3.08
CA ILE A 149 11.35 8.05 -3.79
C ILE A 149 11.98 9.41 -3.53
N ASN A 150 13.30 9.43 -3.42
CA ASN A 150 14.05 10.66 -3.18
C ASN A 150 14.68 11.24 -4.45
N ASP A 151 14.97 10.39 -5.45
CA ASP A 151 15.58 10.82 -6.71
C ASP A 151 14.56 11.12 -7.82
N THR A 152 13.28 11.00 -7.53
CA THR A 152 12.15 11.45 -8.34
C THR A 152 11.11 12.12 -7.47
N ILE A 153 10.06 12.68 -8.07
CA ILE A 153 8.92 13.26 -7.33
C ILE A 153 7.84 12.22 -7.01
N ASN A 154 8.07 10.97 -7.37
CA ASN A 154 7.05 9.93 -7.33
C ASN A 154 7.16 9.04 -6.10
N SER A 155 6.09 8.32 -5.85
CA SER A 155 6.04 7.18 -4.95
C SER A 155 5.50 5.96 -5.69
N PHE A 156 5.80 4.78 -5.14
CA PHE A 156 5.17 3.53 -5.57
C PHE A 156 4.16 3.11 -4.50
N TYR A 157 3.04 2.56 -4.95
CA TYR A 157 1.88 2.30 -4.08
C TYR A 157 1.45 0.85 -4.19
N GLN A 158 1.16 0.22 -3.05
CA GLN A 158 0.64 -1.16 -2.99
C GLN A 158 -0.46 -1.27 -1.94
N ALA A 159 -1.59 -1.83 -2.32
CA ALA A 159 -2.68 -2.13 -1.39
C ALA A 159 -2.72 -3.65 -1.15
N ILE A 160 -2.78 -4.04 0.11
CA ILE A 160 -2.74 -5.43 0.55
C ILE A 160 -3.97 -5.72 1.39
N ASP A 161 -4.78 -6.68 0.95
CA ASP A 161 -5.97 -7.10 1.68
C ASP A 161 -5.58 -8.19 2.67
N VAL A 162 -5.90 -7.99 3.95
CA VAL A 162 -5.52 -8.89 5.02
C VAL A 162 -6.72 -9.27 5.87
N ASN A 163 -6.66 -10.47 6.43
CA ASN A 163 -7.57 -10.92 7.48
C ASN A 163 -6.75 -11.08 8.76
N VAL A 164 -7.00 -10.20 9.72
CA VAL A 164 -6.29 -10.21 11.00
C VAL A 164 -6.94 -11.23 11.91
N GLN A 165 -6.17 -12.22 12.30
CA GLN A 165 -6.62 -13.32 13.15
C GLN A 165 -6.85 -12.92 14.59
#